data_1ea675bc6683175d537986146a6a0023
#
_entry.id   1ea675bc6683175d537986146a6a0023
#
_cell.length_a   1.000
_cell.length_b   1.000
_cell.length_c   1.000
_cell.angle_alpha   90.00
_cell.angle_beta   90.00
_cell.angle_gamma   90.00
#
_symmetry.space_group_name_H-M   'P 1'
#
loop_
_entity.id
_entity.type
_entity.pdbx_description
1 polymer ?
#
loop_
_entity_poly.entity_id
_entity_poly.type
_entity_poly.pdbx_seq_one_letter_code
_entity_poly.pdbx_strand_id
1 'polypeptide(L)'
;MTYRLPRTARAYIPAGIDIVRAERMSPAFTKYHLSDGQALHRFRREEPHANPHDHPWPFETKILAGGYVDEVFHVAPDGTWRSEYVERLPGTVHLVTATHIHRIVGLPHGECWTIVKAGRHRRQTRFWRFGDIVQSRVWNKRNWVNHAGCE
;
A
#
# COMPACT_ATOMS: atom_id res chain seq x y z
N MET A 1 19.15 -16.51 7.90
CA MET A 1 18.27 -17.20 6.92
C MET A 1 18.47 -16.53 5.58
N THR A 2 19.11 -17.21 4.66
CA THR A 2 19.22 -16.74 3.26
C THR A 2 17.87 -16.95 2.60
N TYR A 3 17.12 -15.89 2.42
CA TYR A 3 15.88 -15.90 1.64
C TYR A 3 16.24 -16.28 0.20
N ARG A 4 15.86 -17.49 -0.20
CA ARG A 4 15.92 -17.88 -1.60
C ARG A 4 14.83 -17.11 -2.34
N LEU A 5 15.23 -16.03 -3.00
CA LEU A 5 14.35 -15.27 -3.87
C LEU A 5 13.73 -16.18 -4.92
N PRO A 6 12.42 -16.06 -5.15
CA PRO A 6 11.84 -16.64 -6.35
C PRO A 6 12.59 -16.09 -7.56
N ARG A 7 12.91 -16.93 -8.53
CA ARG A 7 13.57 -16.50 -9.79
C ARG A 7 12.85 -15.32 -10.46
N THR A 8 11.55 -15.23 -10.28
CA THR A 8 10.70 -14.15 -10.77
C THR A 8 11.00 -12.78 -10.13
N ALA A 9 11.42 -12.72 -8.88
CA ALA A 9 11.73 -11.45 -8.21
C ALA A 9 12.96 -10.76 -8.84
N ARG A 10 13.96 -11.53 -9.23
CA ARG A 10 15.17 -10.97 -9.85
C ARG A 10 14.90 -10.26 -11.17
N ALA A 11 13.90 -10.67 -11.92
CA ALA A 11 13.53 -10.04 -13.19
C ALA A 11 13.06 -8.58 -13.00
N TYR A 12 12.60 -8.23 -11.80
CA TYR A 12 12.05 -6.91 -11.48
C TYR A 12 13.05 -5.99 -10.77
N ILE A 13 14.22 -6.50 -10.42
CA ILE A 13 15.25 -5.72 -9.71
C ILE A 13 16.23 -5.18 -10.74
N PRO A 14 16.52 -3.85 -10.73
CA PRO A 14 17.50 -3.26 -11.63
C PRO A 14 18.87 -3.91 -11.46
N ALA A 15 19.64 -3.98 -12.55
CA ALA A 15 21.01 -4.53 -12.54
C ALA A 15 21.88 -3.77 -11.53
N GLY A 16 22.67 -4.51 -10.74
CA GLY A 16 23.55 -3.93 -9.72
C GLY A 16 22.88 -3.59 -8.40
N ILE A 17 21.56 -3.84 -8.27
CA ILE A 17 20.81 -3.63 -7.05
C ILE A 17 20.56 -4.97 -6.36
N ASP A 18 20.81 -5.01 -5.04
CA ASP A 18 20.65 -6.20 -4.20
C ASP A 18 19.44 -6.07 -3.28
N ILE A 19 18.89 -7.22 -2.87
CA ILE A 19 17.93 -7.27 -1.78
C ILE A 19 18.70 -7.36 -0.47
N VAL A 20 18.49 -6.40 0.40
CA VAL A 20 19.14 -6.33 1.71
C VAL A 20 18.28 -6.94 2.82
N ARG A 21 16.95 -6.95 2.65
CA ARG A 21 16.02 -7.52 3.64
C ARG A 21 14.69 -7.85 2.98
N ALA A 22 14.04 -8.95 3.43
CA ALA A 22 12.66 -9.27 3.10
C ALA A 22 11.80 -9.16 4.36
N GLU A 23 10.64 -8.55 4.22
CA GLU A 23 9.68 -8.33 5.31
C GLU A 23 8.31 -8.81 4.88
N ARG A 24 7.80 -9.83 5.56
CA ARG A 24 6.44 -10.32 5.32
C ARG A 24 5.45 -9.46 6.10
N MET A 25 4.76 -8.57 5.40
CA MET A 25 3.81 -7.64 5.98
C MET A 25 2.50 -8.34 6.36
N SER A 26 2.04 -9.26 5.51
CA SER A 26 0.86 -10.09 5.70
C SER A 26 1.00 -11.37 4.89
N PRO A 27 0.08 -12.35 5.04
CA PRO A 27 0.05 -13.52 4.15
C PRO A 27 -0.09 -13.17 2.65
N ALA A 28 -0.64 -12.00 2.35
CA ALA A 28 -0.85 -11.51 1.00
C ALA A 28 0.29 -10.65 0.45
N PHE A 29 1.11 -10.04 1.32
CA PHE A 29 2.05 -8.99 0.93
C PHE A 29 3.43 -9.19 1.53
N THR A 30 4.46 -9.21 0.66
CA THR A 30 5.87 -9.22 1.03
C THR A 30 6.58 -8.00 0.45
N LYS A 31 7.42 -7.39 1.25
CA LYS A 31 8.22 -6.22 0.91
C LYS A 31 9.70 -6.60 0.91
N TYR A 32 10.38 -6.35 -0.21
CA TYR A 32 11.82 -6.55 -0.35
C TYR A 32 12.52 -5.19 -0.36
N HIS A 33 13.33 -4.94 0.66
CA HIS A 33 14.14 -3.72 0.74
C HIS A 33 15.36 -3.85 -0.15
N LEU A 34 15.58 -2.87 -1.02
CA LEU A 34 16.65 -2.86 -1.99
C LEU A 34 17.83 -2.00 -1.53
N SER A 35 19.02 -2.31 -2.02
CA SER A 35 20.27 -1.61 -1.65
C SER A 35 20.30 -0.13 -2.06
N ASP A 36 19.47 0.28 -3.01
CA ASP A 36 19.34 1.68 -3.45
C ASP A 36 18.28 2.48 -2.65
N GLY A 37 17.69 1.86 -1.62
CA GLY A 37 16.66 2.47 -0.78
C GLY A 37 15.23 2.31 -1.29
N GLN A 38 15.03 1.78 -2.51
CA GLN A 38 13.70 1.43 -3.01
C GLN A 38 13.19 0.14 -2.36
N ALA A 39 11.92 -0.17 -2.56
CA ALA A 39 11.31 -1.42 -2.13
C ALA A 39 10.56 -2.08 -3.30
N LEU A 40 10.75 -3.39 -3.42
CA LEU A 40 9.97 -4.22 -4.33
C LEU A 40 8.83 -4.85 -3.53
N HIS A 41 7.60 -4.66 -3.96
CA HIS A 41 6.41 -5.20 -3.34
C HIS A 41 5.85 -6.36 -4.15
N ARG A 42 5.51 -7.43 -3.46
CA ARG A 42 4.85 -8.60 -4.04
C ARG A 42 3.50 -8.80 -3.36
N PHE A 43 2.43 -8.66 -4.12
CA PHE A 43 1.07 -8.95 -3.68
C PHE A 43 0.64 -10.30 -4.28
N ARG A 44 0.33 -11.26 -3.42
CA ARG A 44 -0.04 -12.64 -3.81
C ARG A 44 -1.54 -12.83 -3.94
N ARG A 45 -2.30 -12.07 -3.17
CA ARG A 45 -3.76 -12.12 -3.13
C ARG A 45 -4.32 -10.79 -2.65
N GLU A 46 -5.57 -10.55 -2.98
CA GLU A 46 -6.33 -9.41 -2.48
C GLU A 46 -6.69 -9.55 -1.01
N GLU A 47 -6.91 -8.43 -0.35
CA GLU A 47 -7.38 -8.33 1.04
C GLU A 47 -8.58 -7.37 1.12
N PRO A 48 -9.75 -7.73 0.52
CA PRO A 48 -10.89 -6.83 0.42
C PRO A 48 -11.54 -6.51 1.77
N HIS A 49 -11.24 -7.29 2.80
CA HIS A 49 -11.76 -7.10 4.16
C HIS A 49 -10.73 -6.49 5.12
N ALA A 50 -9.52 -6.23 4.65
CA ALA A 50 -8.53 -5.51 5.44
C ALA A 50 -9.00 -4.08 5.70
N ASN A 51 -8.61 -3.51 6.85
CA ASN A 51 -8.87 -2.09 7.08
C ASN A 51 -8.12 -1.25 6.05
N PRO A 52 -8.77 -0.26 5.43
CA PRO A 52 -8.07 0.75 4.66
C PRO A 52 -7.00 1.42 5.51
N HIS A 53 -5.93 1.86 4.88
CA HIS A 53 -4.80 2.52 5.55
C HIS A 53 -4.30 3.70 4.75
N ASP A 54 -3.70 4.65 5.43
CA ASP A 54 -2.88 5.70 4.85
C ASP A 54 -1.38 5.38 5.02
N HIS A 55 -0.50 6.33 4.83
CA HIS A 55 0.93 6.07 4.70
C HIS A 55 1.77 7.00 5.58
N PRO A 56 2.97 6.53 6.01
CA PRO A 56 3.87 7.35 6.81
C PRO A 56 4.63 8.38 5.96
N TRP A 57 4.68 8.18 4.65
CA TRP A 57 5.36 9.03 3.67
C TRP A 57 4.60 9.06 2.35
N PRO A 58 4.78 10.09 1.53
CA PRO A 58 4.41 10.03 0.13
C PRO A 58 5.36 9.08 -0.60
N PHE A 59 4.90 8.45 -1.68
CA PHE A 59 5.74 7.56 -2.46
C PHE A 59 5.36 7.54 -3.94
N GLU A 60 6.32 7.15 -4.75
CA GLU A 60 6.12 6.79 -6.15
C GLU A 60 6.07 5.27 -6.25
N THR A 61 5.06 4.75 -6.92
CA THR A 61 4.93 3.32 -7.21
C THR A 61 4.85 3.09 -8.71
N LYS A 62 5.68 2.19 -9.22
CA LYS A 62 5.62 1.69 -10.59
C LYS A 62 5.07 0.27 -10.58
N ILE A 63 4.01 0.05 -11.32
CA ILE A 63 3.42 -1.27 -11.50
C ILE A 63 4.25 -2.05 -12.52
N LEU A 64 4.89 -3.14 -12.10
CA LEU A 64 5.80 -3.91 -12.94
C LEU A 64 5.10 -5.07 -13.64
N ALA A 65 4.19 -5.75 -12.93
CA ALA A 65 3.46 -6.90 -13.45
C ALA A 65 2.15 -7.12 -12.69
N GLY A 66 1.17 -7.71 -13.36
CA GLY A 66 -0.13 -8.08 -12.81
C GLY A 66 -1.13 -6.93 -12.74
N GLY A 67 -0.79 -5.90 -12.04
CA GLY A 67 -1.72 -4.82 -11.71
C GLY A 67 -2.64 -5.20 -10.55
N TYR A 68 -3.42 -4.22 -10.05
CA TYR A 68 -4.37 -4.44 -8.97
C TYR A 68 -5.54 -3.48 -9.06
N VAL A 69 -6.63 -3.83 -8.37
CA VAL A 69 -7.76 -2.93 -8.15
C VAL A 69 -7.65 -2.34 -6.76
N ASP A 70 -7.63 -1.03 -6.71
CA ASP A 70 -7.48 -0.22 -5.51
C ASP A 70 -8.83 0.36 -5.13
N GLU A 71 -9.27 0.17 -3.89
CA GLU A 71 -10.41 0.92 -3.34
C GLU A 71 -9.86 2.13 -2.62
N VAL A 72 -10.17 3.30 -3.16
CA VAL A 72 -9.68 4.59 -2.67
C VAL A 72 -10.80 5.30 -1.94
N PHE A 73 -10.52 5.78 -0.74
CA PHE A 73 -11.49 6.44 0.14
C PHE A 73 -11.21 7.93 0.22
N HIS A 74 -12.28 8.71 0.12
CA HIS A 74 -12.24 10.17 0.23
C HIS A 74 -13.12 10.60 1.40
N VAL A 75 -12.55 11.37 2.31
CA VAL A 75 -13.23 11.91 3.49
C VAL A 75 -13.39 13.41 3.31
N ALA A 76 -14.62 13.89 3.35
CA ALA A 76 -14.93 15.31 3.29
C ALA A 76 -14.74 15.96 4.67
N PRO A 77 -14.55 17.31 4.72
CA PRO A 77 -14.40 18.03 5.99
C PRO A 77 -15.59 17.87 6.96
N ASP A 78 -16.80 17.61 6.44
CA ASP A 78 -17.99 17.36 7.25
C ASP A 78 -18.11 15.93 7.79
N GLY A 79 -17.10 15.06 7.52
CA GLY A 79 -17.07 13.67 7.95
C GLY A 79 -17.80 12.70 7.02
N THR A 80 -18.44 13.18 5.95
CA THR A 80 -18.98 12.29 4.90
C THR A 80 -17.86 11.67 4.11
N TRP A 81 -18.13 10.51 3.52
CA TRP A 81 -17.11 9.78 2.76
C TRP A 81 -17.71 9.11 1.53
N ARG A 82 -16.84 8.82 0.58
CA ARG A 82 -17.12 8.01 -0.60
C ARG A 82 -15.93 7.14 -0.92
N SER A 83 -16.14 6.07 -1.62
CA SER A 83 -15.04 5.27 -2.18
C SER A 83 -15.21 5.09 -3.69
N GLU A 84 -14.11 4.78 -4.35
CA GLU A 84 -14.07 4.45 -5.75
C GLU A 84 -13.08 3.31 -5.99
N TYR A 85 -13.32 2.52 -7.02
CA TYR A 85 -12.40 1.49 -7.47
C TYR A 85 -11.54 2.04 -8.59
N VAL A 86 -10.23 1.92 -8.45
CA VAL A 86 -9.27 2.37 -9.45
C VAL A 86 -8.41 1.19 -9.87
N GLU A 87 -8.39 0.91 -11.17
CA GLU A 87 -7.52 -0.11 -11.73
C GLU A 87 -6.12 0.46 -11.95
N ARG A 88 -5.12 -0.22 -11.38
CA ARG A 88 -3.70 0.12 -11.52
C ARG A 88 -3.06 -0.86 -12.48
N LEU A 89 -2.69 -0.37 -13.66
CA LEU A 89 -2.22 -1.20 -14.77
C LEU A 89 -0.70 -1.36 -14.80
N PRO A 90 -0.18 -2.52 -15.26
CA PRO A 90 1.25 -2.69 -15.49
C PRO A 90 1.83 -1.61 -16.41
N GLY A 91 3.05 -1.19 -16.13
CA GLY A 91 3.76 -0.14 -16.88
C GLY A 91 3.40 1.28 -16.48
N THR A 92 2.45 1.48 -15.57
CA THR A 92 2.07 2.82 -15.08
C THR A 92 2.82 3.20 -13.81
N VAL A 93 2.97 4.51 -13.60
CA VAL A 93 3.60 5.11 -12.43
C VAL A 93 2.57 5.98 -11.72
N HIS A 94 2.49 5.85 -10.41
CA HIS A 94 1.56 6.62 -9.59
C HIS A 94 2.30 7.32 -8.44
N LEU A 95 1.96 8.59 -8.22
CA LEU A 95 2.38 9.35 -7.05
C LEU A 95 1.28 9.24 -5.99
N VAL A 96 1.64 8.76 -4.81
CA VAL A 96 0.71 8.51 -3.71
C VAL A 96 1.07 9.43 -2.55
N THR A 97 0.10 10.23 -2.09
CA THR A 97 0.30 11.10 -0.93
C THR A 97 0.26 10.30 0.38
N ALA A 98 0.85 10.83 1.44
CA ALA A 98 0.80 10.21 2.76
C ALA A 98 -0.64 10.09 3.30
N THR A 99 -1.53 10.99 2.90
CA THR A 99 -2.94 11.03 3.33
C THR A 99 -3.86 10.15 2.48
N HIS A 100 -3.35 9.53 1.42
CA HIS A 100 -4.11 8.63 0.57
C HIS A 100 -4.57 7.40 1.35
N ILE A 101 -5.88 7.16 1.38
CA ILE A 101 -6.50 6.05 2.12
C ILE A 101 -6.98 5.01 1.12
N HIS A 102 -6.48 3.80 1.24
CA HIS A 102 -6.85 2.73 0.32
C HIS A 102 -6.74 1.32 0.91
N ARG A 103 -7.23 0.36 0.14
CA ARG A 103 -6.94 -1.07 0.27
C ARG A 103 -6.99 -1.75 -1.09
N ILE A 104 -6.24 -2.83 -1.25
CA ILE A 104 -6.23 -3.62 -2.48
C ILE A 104 -7.35 -4.65 -2.40
N VAL A 105 -8.33 -4.54 -3.30
CA VAL A 105 -9.53 -5.39 -3.31
C VAL A 105 -9.52 -6.43 -4.40
N GLY A 106 -8.63 -6.35 -5.37
CA GLY A 106 -8.55 -7.33 -6.45
C GLY A 106 -7.17 -7.41 -7.08
N LEU A 107 -6.82 -8.62 -7.50
CA LEU A 107 -5.66 -8.93 -8.34
C LEU A 107 -6.16 -9.63 -9.61
N PRO A 108 -6.65 -8.87 -10.61
CA PRO A 108 -7.37 -9.46 -11.76
C PRO A 108 -6.49 -10.35 -12.64
N HIS A 109 -5.18 -10.20 -12.57
CA HIS A 109 -4.21 -10.97 -13.37
C HIS A 109 -3.24 -11.80 -12.49
N GLY A 110 -3.66 -12.13 -11.26
CA GLY A 110 -2.83 -12.87 -10.31
C GLY A 110 -1.85 -11.98 -9.55
N GLU A 111 -0.67 -12.49 -9.23
CA GLU A 111 0.33 -11.75 -8.47
C GLU A 111 0.66 -10.40 -9.10
N CYS A 112 0.75 -9.39 -8.24
CA CYS A 112 1.16 -8.05 -8.64
C CYS A 112 2.53 -7.72 -8.04
N TRP A 113 3.39 -7.14 -8.86
CA TRP A 113 4.71 -6.66 -8.50
C TRP A 113 4.80 -5.18 -8.74
N THR A 114 5.26 -4.45 -7.74
CA THR A 114 5.50 -3.00 -7.84
C THR A 114 6.87 -2.64 -7.29
N ILE A 115 7.46 -1.57 -7.80
CA ILE A 115 8.64 -0.97 -7.20
C ILE A 115 8.27 0.39 -6.63
N VAL A 116 8.69 0.66 -5.40
CA VAL A 116 8.28 1.83 -4.63
C VAL A 116 9.49 2.64 -4.20
N LYS A 117 9.42 3.93 -4.47
CA LYS A 117 10.37 4.92 -3.99
C LYS A 117 9.67 5.80 -2.96
N ALA A 118 9.99 5.59 -1.68
CA ALA A 118 9.40 6.35 -0.59
C ALA A 118 10.03 7.75 -0.49
N GLY A 119 9.20 8.73 -0.17
CA GLY A 119 9.63 10.05 0.21
C GLY A 119 9.99 10.12 1.69
N ARG A 120 10.06 11.34 2.21
CA ARG A 120 10.40 11.60 3.62
C ARG A 120 9.28 11.16 4.54
N HIS A 121 9.62 10.50 5.66
CA HIS A 121 8.68 10.18 6.73
C HIS A 121 8.03 11.45 7.28
N ARG A 122 6.69 11.48 7.35
CA ARG A 122 5.94 12.67 7.74
C ARG A 122 4.97 12.42 8.89
N ARG A 123 4.50 11.19 9.05
CA ARG A 123 3.42 10.86 9.98
C ARG A 123 3.43 9.36 10.29
N GLN A 124 2.64 8.94 11.29
CA GLN A 124 2.38 7.53 11.53
C GLN A 124 1.21 7.05 10.66
N THR A 125 1.31 5.84 10.13
CA THR A 125 0.22 5.18 9.40
C THR A 125 -1.00 5.04 10.29
N ARG A 126 -2.18 5.27 9.71
CA ARG A 126 -3.48 5.03 10.34
C ARG A 126 -4.25 3.97 9.58
N PHE A 127 -4.97 3.15 10.34
CA PHE A 127 -6.05 2.31 9.83
C PHE A 127 -7.39 3.05 9.94
N TRP A 128 -8.29 2.77 9.00
CA TRP A 128 -9.55 3.48 8.88
C TRP A 128 -10.72 2.51 8.88
N ARG A 129 -11.87 2.98 9.37
CA ARG A 129 -13.19 2.34 9.26
C ARG A 129 -14.17 3.31 8.67
N PHE A 130 -14.93 2.84 7.69
CA PHE A 130 -15.93 3.63 6.98
C PHE A 130 -17.32 3.01 7.21
N GLY A 131 -18.16 3.73 7.91
CA GLY A 131 -19.55 3.39 8.22
C GLY A 131 -20.34 4.66 8.39
N ASP A 132 -21.35 4.66 9.25
CA ASP A 132 -22.11 5.87 9.60
C ASP A 132 -21.20 6.94 10.21
N ILE A 133 -20.17 6.52 10.91
CA ILE A 133 -19.13 7.38 11.46
C ILE A 133 -17.79 6.90 10.91
N VAL A 134 -16.99 7.83 10.39
CA VAL A 134 -15.61 7.56 9.99
C VAL A 134 -14.73 7.51 11.21
N GLN A 135 -13.93 6.46 11.34
CA GLN A 135 -13.00 6.27 12.44
C GLN A 135 -11.60 5.96 11.93
N SER A 136 -10.60 6.39 12.66
CA SER A 136 -9.22 5.96 12.43
C SER A 136 -8.50 5.63 13.73
N ARG A 137 -7.44 4.84 13.63
CA ARG A 137 -6.49 4.59 14.73
C ARG A 137 -5.07 4.57 14.21
N VAL A 138 -4.14 5.03 15.00
CA VAL A 138 -2.71 4.86 14.71
C VAL A 138 -2.38 3.37 14.71
N TRP A 139 -1.54 2.92 13.78
CA TRP A 139 -1.24 1.50 13.53
C TRP A 139 -0.86 0.69 14.78
N ASN A 140 -0.14 1.30 15.73
CA ASN A 140 0.33 0.68 16.96
C ASN A 140 -0.51 1.05 18.21
N LYS A 141 -1.69 1.66 18.03
CA LYS A 141 -2.64 1.99 19.08
C LYS A 141 -3.91 1.15 18.94
N ARG A 142 -4.62 0.94 20.04
CA ARG A 142 -5.86 0.14 20.06
C ARG A 142 -7.12 0.99 19.88
N ASN A 143 -7.05 2.27 20.26
CA ASN A 143 -8.22 3.14 20.31
C ASN A 143 -8.56 3.72 18.95
N TRP A 144 -9.82 3.54 18.55
CA TRP A 144 -10.39 4.20 17.39
C TRP A 144 -10.89 5.59 17.76
N VAL A 145 -10.60 6.55 16.92
CA VAL A 145 -10.98 7.95 17.07
C VAL A 145 -11.99 8.30 16.00
N ASN A 146 -13.09 8.95 16.40
CA ASN A 146 -14.09 9.43 15.46
C ASN A 146 -13.57 10.64 14.68
N HIS A 147 -13.82 10.64 13.39
CA HIS A 147 -13.68 11.79 12.51
C HIS A 147 -15.07 12.37 12.22
N ALA A 148 -15.79 12.77 13.28
CA ALA A 148 -16.95 13.64 13.11
C ALA A 148 -16.44 14.99 12.63
N GLY A 149 -17.14 15.60 11.67
CA GLY A 149 -16.74 16.89 11.14
C GLY A 149 -16.36 17.83 12.26
N CYS A 150 -15.29 18.57 12.06
CA CYS A 150 -14.89 19.61 13.01
C CYS A 150 -16.08 20.56 13.24
N GLU A 151 -16.68 20.51 14.41
CA GLU A 151 -17.45 21.62 14.90
C GLU A 151 -16.51 22.79 15.21
#